data_814590a708d7db7a5992b28bbe7652c8
#
_entry.id   814590a708d7db7a5992b28bbe7652c8
#
_cell.length_a   1.000
_cell.length_b   1.000
_cell.length_c   1.000
_cell.angle_alpha   90.00
_cell.angle_beta   90.00
_cell.angle_gamma   90.00
#
_symmetry.space_group_name_H-M   'P 1'
#
loop_
_entity.id
_entity.type
_entity.pdbx_description
1 polymer ?
#
loop_
_entity_poly.entity_id
_entity_poly.type
_entity_poly.pdbx_seq_one_letter_code
_entity_poly.pdbx_strand_id
1 'polypeptide(L)'
;MSVLVTGGAGYIGSHTVVELLKADQEVVIVDNYSNSKPEVLNRIATIAGKAPTFYEVDVLDREALDAVFAKEEIDSVIHFAGYKAVGESVAKPIEYYHNNITSSLVLCDVMRSHGVKKIVFSSSATVYGMNNVSPLTEDLPTSATNPYGYTKVMIEQILQDVAFADSEWSIALLRYFNPIGAHESGLIGEDPTGIPNNLMPYITQVAVGKLPRLSVFGDDYDTPDGTGVRD
;
A
#
# COMPACT_ATOMS: atom_id res chain seq x y z
N MET A 1 21.06 5.32 -9.65
CA MET A 1 19.59 5.37 -9.91
C MET A 1 18.93 4.54 -8.85
N SER A 2 17.92 5.08 -8.19
CA SER A 2 17.26 4.43 -7.05
C SER A 2 15.75 4.29 -7.27
N VAL A 3 15.17 3.33 -6.57
CA VAL A 3 13.72 3.14 -6.48
C VAL A 3 13.21 3.89 -5.24
N LEU A 4 12.32 4.86 -5.43
CA LEU A 4 11.63 5.50 -4.31
C LEU A 4 10.44 4.63 -3.90
N VAL A 5 10.33 4.32 -2.60
CA VAL A 5 9.21 3.57 -2.03
C VAL A 5 8.48 4.44 -1.02
N THR A 6 7.31 4.93 -1.37
CA THR A 6 6.46 5.65 -0.41
C THR A 6 5.70 4.66 0.46
N GLY A 7 5.59 4.92 1.74
CA GLY A 7 5.03 3.96 2.70
C GLY A 7 5.94 2.73 2.91
N GLY A 8 7.25 2.90 2.66
CA GLY A 8 8.23 1.83 2.71
C GLY A 8 8.53 1.28 4.10
N ALA A 9 8.15 1.98 5.17
CA ALA A 9 8.23 1.47 6.54
C ALA A 9 6.97 0.70 6.98
N GLY A 10 5.91 0.66 6.13
CA GLY A 10 4.69 -0.11 6.36
C GLY A 10 4.87 -1.61 6.13
N TYR A 11 3.78 -2.38 6.31
CA TYR A 11 3.79 -3.84 6.19
C TYR A 11 4.27 -4.32 4.80
N ILE A 12 3.54 -4.01 3.74
CA ILE A 12 3.90 -4.44 2.38
C ILE A 12 5.17 -3.74 1.91
N GLY A 13 5.30 -2.42 2.21
CA GLY A 13 6.45 -1.62 1.83
C GLY A 13 7.76 -2.18 2.37
N SER A 14 7.82 -2.55 3.65
CA SER A 14 9.04 -3.09 4.27
C SER A 14 9.51 -4.42 3.63
N HIS A 15 8.57 -5.32 3.30
CA HIS A 15 8.89 -6.54 2.58
C HIS A 15 9.42 -6.25 1.17
N THR A 16 8.78 -5.33 0.45
CA THR A 16 9.22 -4.90 -0.88
C THR A 16 10.62 -4.28 -0.84
N VAL A 17 10.88 -3.42 0.15
CA VAL A 17 12.21 -2.80 0.33
C VAL A 17 13.28 -3.86 0.58
N VAL A 18 13.01 -4.87 1.41
CA VAL A 18 13.94 -5.98 1.66
C VAL A 18 14.27 -6.70 0.35
N GLU A 19 13.28 -7.03 -0.47
CA GLU A 19 13.53 -7.74 -1.73
C GLU A 19 14.25 -6.87 -2.77
N LEU A 20 13.95 -5.57 -2.85
CA LEU A 20 14.69 -4.64 -3.70
C LEU A 20 16.18 -4.54 -3.28
N LEU A 21 16.44 -4.41 -1.98
CA LEU A 21 17.80 -4.36 -1.47
C LEU A 21 18.56 -5.67 -1.72
N LYS A 22 17.91 -6.84 -1.54
CA LYS A 22 18.49 -8.15 -1.87
C LYS A 22 18.79 -8.30 -3.38
N ALA A 23 18.00 -7.64 -4.22
CA ALA A 23 18.22 -7.57 -5.67
C ALA A 23 19.22 -6.48 -6.09
N ASP A 24 20.03 -5.97 -5.14
CA ASP A 24 21.04 -4.94 -5.34
C ASP A 24 20.51 -3.60 -5.90
N GLN A 25 19.22 -3.32 -5.71
CA GLN A 25 18.67 -2.00 -6.02
C GLN A 25 19.04 -1.00 -4.91
N GLU A 26 19.30 0.24 -5.29
CA GLU A 26 19.35 1.35 -4.36
C GLU A 26 17.91 1.80 -4.04
N VAL A 27 17.58 1.94 -2.76
CA VAL A 27 16.23 2.22 -2.30
C VAL A 27 16.20 3.48 -1.45
N VAL A 28 15.28 4.38 -1.81
CA VAL A 28 14.91 5.55 -1.02
C VAL A 28 13.51 5.34 -0.46
N ILE A 29 13.33 5.43 0.85
CA ILE A 29 12.03 5.35 1.51
C ILE A 29 11.55 6.75 1.87
N VAL A 30 10.28 7.02 1.58
CA VAL A 30 9.52 8.16 2.10
C VAL A 30 8.34 7.63 2.92
N ASP A 31 8.29 7.95 4.21
CA ASP A 31 7.24 7.52 5.14
C ASP A 31 7.09 8.54 6.27
N ASN A 32 5.87 8.83 6.72
CA ASN A 32 5.61 9.77 7.82
C ASN A 32 5.33 9.09 9.16
N TYR A 33 5.53 7.78 9.23
CA TYR A 33 5.26 6.92 10.39
C TYR A 33 3.82 6.98 10.94
N SER A 34 2.85 7.44 10.16
CA SER A 34 1.45 7.49 10.61
C SER A 34 0.87 6.11 10.97
N ASN A 35 1.35 5.04 10.33
CA ASN A 35 0.96 3.65 10.60
C ASN A 35 2.16 2.67 10.51
N SER A 36 3.34 3.15 10.81
CA SER A 36 4.59 2.39 10.82
C SER A 36 5.45 2.79 12.02
N LYS A 37 6.59 2.15 12.19
CA LYS A 37 7.48 2.38 13.34
C LYS A 37 8.93 2.56 12.87
N PRO A 38 9.71 3.48 13.45
CA PRO A 38 11.12 3.70 13.07
C PRO A 38 11.98 2.45 13.15
N GLU A 39 11.68 1.54 14.09
CA GLU A 39 12.41 0.28 14.27
C GLU A 39 12.43 -0.61 13.02
N VAL A 40 11.43 -0.48 12.15
CA VAL A 40 11.33 -1.25 10.90
C VAL A 40 12.55 -1.03 10.01
N LEU A 41 13.12 0.18 9.98
CA LEU A 41 14.30 0.48 9.17
C LEU A 41 15.52 -0.34 9.61
N ASN A 42 15.73 -0.47 10.93
CA ASN A 42 16.80 -1.30 11.48
C ASN A 42 16.60 -2.79 11.16
N ARG A 43 15.35 -3.24 11.18
CA ARG A 43 14.98 -4.62 10.84
C ARG A 43 15.20 -4.90 9.36
N ILE A 44 14.81 -3.98 8.47
CA ILE A 44 15.11 -4.05 7.03
C ILE A 44 16.61 -4.17 6.81
N ALA A 45 17.42 -3.28 7.43
CA ALA A 45 18.86 -3.30 7.31
C ALA A 45 19.49 -4.61 7.80
N THR A 46 18.98 -5.15 8.91
CA THR A 46 19.42 -6.45 9.46
C THR A 46 19.13 -7.60 8.49
N ILE A 47 17.94 -7.62 7.87
CA ILE A 47 17.53 -8.69 6.96
C ILE A 47 18.29 -8.61 5.63
N ALA A 48 18.39 -7.40 5.07
CA ALA A 48 18.96 -7.18 3.74
C ALA A 48 20.51 -7.06 3.76
N GLY A 49 21.11 -6.88 4.93
CA GLY A 49 22.56 -6.64 5.07
C GLY A 49 23.01 -5.23 4.68
N LYS A 50 22.09 -4.37 4.24
CA LYS A 50 22.32 -2.95 3.91
C LYS A 50 21.10 -2.11 4.25
N ALA A 51 21.32 -0.84 4.61
CA ALA A 51 20.25 0.08 4.96
C ALA A 51 19.74 0.83 3.73
N PRO A 52 18.41 1.06 3.60
CA PRO A 52 17.88 2.01 2.63
C PRO A 52 18.17 3.46 3.05
N THR A 53 18.15 4.39 2.10
CA THR A 53 18.05 5.83 2.43
C THR A 53 16.64 6.13 2.90
N PHE A 54 16.48 6.94 3.96
CA PHE A 54 15.18 7.22 4.55
C PHE A 54 14.95 8.72 4.73
N TYR A 55 13.74 9.14 4.40
CA TYR A 55 13.21 10.49 4.65
C TYR A 55 11.87 10.39 5.38
N GLU A 56 11.80 11.02 6.58
CA GLU A 56 10.54 11.20 7.28
C GLU A 56 9.79 12.37 6.65
N VAL A 57 8.97 12.06 5.65
CA VAL A 57 8.23 13.04 4.85
C VAL A 57 6.80 12.53 4.63
N ASP A 58 5.83 13.42 4.77
CA ASP A 58 4.47 13.19 4.31
C ASP A 58 4.38 13.42 2.80
N VAL A 59 3.83 12.48 2.05
CA VAL A 59 3.66 12.60 0.59
C VAL A 59 2.74 13.77 0.21
N LEU A 60 1.90 14.24 1.14
CA LEU A 60 1.11 15.46 0.96
C LEU A 60 1.95 16.74 0.97
N ASP A 61 3.12 16.72 1.60
CA ASP A 61 4.05 17.85 1.62
C ASP A 61 4.86 17.90 0.33
N ARG A 62 4.34 18.68 -0.63
CA ARG A 62 4.94 18.80 -1.96
C ARG A 62 6.38 19.34 -1.91
N GLU A 63 6.66 20.30 -1.03
CA GLU A 63 7.99 20.93 -0.96
C GLU A 63 9.02 19.97 -0.39
N ALA A 64 8.66 19.24 0.68
CA ALA A 64 9.52 18.25 1.28
C ALA A 64 9.77 17.07 0.32
N LEU A 65 8.73 16.61 -0.41
CA LEU A 65 8.87 15.55 -1.40
C LEU A 65 9.73 15.98 -2.59
N ASP A 66 9.55 17.20 -3.10
CA ASP A 66 10.37 17.79 -4.17
C ASP A 66 11.86 17.85 -3.78
N ALA A 67 12.15 18.23 -2.52
CA ALA A 67 13.52 18.24 -2.00
C ALA A 67 14.16 16.83 -1.96
N VAL A 68 13.38 15.77 -1.73
CA VAL A 68 13.89 14.39 -1.83
C VAL A 68 14.27 14.06 -3.27
N PHE A 69 13.40 14.36 -4.24
CA PHE A 69 13.69 14.13 -5.66
C PHE A 69 14.86 14.97 -6.19
N ALA A 70 15.04 16.19 -5.67
CA ALA A 70 16.17 17.05 -6.02
C ALA A 70 17.51 16.52 -5.49
N LYS A 71 17.49 15.76 -4.38
CA LYS A 71 18.68 15.25 -3.72
C LYS A 71 19.09 13.86 -4.18
N GLU A 72 18.12 13.01 -4.52
CA GLU A 72 18.31 11.61 -4.86
C GLU A 72 18.11 11.36 -6.37
N GLU A 73 18.92 10.47 -6.94
CA GLU A 73 18.77 10.05 -8.35
C GLU A 73 17.68 8.99 -8.50
N ILE A 74 16.42 9.43 -8.45
CA ILE A 74 15.26 8.54 -8.52
C ILE A 74 14.95 8.20 -9.99
N ASP A 75 14.82 6.90 -10.31
CA ASP A 75 14.42 6.39 -11.64
C ASP A 75 12.97 5.94 -11.69
N SER A 76 12.48 5.41 -10.59
CA SER A 76 11.12 4.85 -10.52
C SER A 76 10.54 4.94 -9.11
N VAL A 77 9.22 4.81 -9.01
CA VAL A 77 8.48 4.92 -7.75
C VAL A 77 7.61 3.68 -7.53
N ILE A 78 7.58 3.17 -6.29
CA ILE A 78 6.56 2.24 -5.83
C ILE A 78 5.74 2.96 -4.75
N HIS A 79 4.45 3.15 -5.01
CA HIS A 79 3.57 3.96 -4.19
C HIS A 79 2.66 3.09 -3.32
N PHE A 80 3.04 2.89 -2.05
CA PHE A 80 2.25 2.20 -1.03
C PHE A 80 1.56 3.15 -0.04
N ALA A 81 2.07 4.38 0.12
CA ALA A 81 1.51 5.32 1.08
C ALA A 81 0.03 5.57 0.84
N GLY A 82 -0.77 5.49 1.91
CA GLY A 82 -2.21 5.73 1.86
C GLY A 82 -2.96 5.03 2.99
N TYR A 83 -4.10 5.57 3.35
CA TYR A 83 -5.01 4.95 4.31
C TYR A 83 -5.70 3.74 3.68
N LYS A 84 -5.84 2.63 4.45
CA LYS A 84 -6.34 1.35 3.91
C LYS A 84 -7.51 0.73 4.68
N ALA A 85 -7.94 1.30 5.79
CA ALA A 85 -8.97 0.71 6.64
C ALA A 85 -10.37 0.99 6.08
N VAL A 86 -11.02 -0.04 5.53
CA VAL A 86 -12.35 0.05 4.90
C VAL A 86 -13.39 0.63 5.85
N GLY A 87 -13.51 0.09 7.07
CA GLY A 87 -14.48 0.56 8.05
C GLY A 87 -14.26 2.02 8.49
N GLU A 88 -12.99 2.42 8.68
CA GLU A 88 -12.65 3.81 9.00
C GLU A 88 -13.00 4.76 7.84
N SER A 89 -12.82 4.33 6.61
CA SER A 89 -13.13 5.16 5.43
C SER A 89 -14.60 5.56 5.36
N VAL A 90 -15.50 4.69 5.84
CA VAL A 90 -16.94 4.99 5.91
C VAL A 90 -17.23 6.07 6.96
N ALA A 91 -16.50 6.06 8.07
CA ALA A 91 -16.65 7.03 9.14
C ALA A 91 -15.95 8.37 8.84
N LYS A 92 -14.86 8.35 8.05
CA LYS A 92 -14.01 9.50 7.75
C LYS A 92 -13.73 9.64 6.24
N PRO A 93 -14.76 9.76 5.39
CA PRO A 93 -14.56 9.71 3.94
C PRO A 93 -13.71 10.88 3.40
N ILE A 94 -13.88 12.08 3.94
CA ILE A 94 -13.14 13.27 3.46
C ILE A 94 -11.64 13.08 3.69
N GLU A 95 -11.24 12.60 4.87
CA GLU A 95 -9.84 12.33 5.21
C GLU A 95 -9.23 11.28 4.28
N TYR A 96 -10.00 10.23 3.94
CA TYR A 96 -9.56 9.20 3.00
C TYR A 96 -9.38 9.75 1.58
N TYR A 97 -10.35 10.50 1.06
CA TYR A 97 -10.21 11.12 -0.25
C TYR A 97 -9.06 12.11 -0.29
N HIS A 98 -8.97 12.98 0.72
CA HIS A 98 -7.90 13.98 0.81
C HIS A 98 -6.53 13.30 0.90
N ASN A 99 -6.35 12.35 1.82
CA ASN A 99 -5.06 11.70 2.00
C ASN A 99 -4.64 10.90 0.75
N ASN A 100 -5.50 10.00 0.26
CA ASN A 100 -5.09 9.04 -0.77
C ASN A 100 -5.00 9.68 -2.17
N ILE A 101 -5.97 10.51 -2.54
CA ILE A 101 -6.00 11.11 -3.87
C ILE A 101 -4.98 12.25 -3.96
N THR A 102 -4.97 13.16 -2.98
CA THR A 102 -4.07 14.31 -3.03
C THR A 102 -2.61 13.89 -2.95
N SER A 103 -2.25 12.91 -2.11
CA SER A 103 -0.87 12.39 -2.08
C SER A 103 -0.43 11.80 -3.41
N SER A 104 -1.31 11.06 -4.09
CA SER A 104 -1.02 10.50 -5.41
C SER A 104 -0.86 11.61 -6.48
N LEU A 105 -1.68 12.65 -6.44
CA LEU A 105 -1.56 13.81 -7.33
C LEU A 105 -0.27 14.59 -7.08
N VAL A 106 0.08 14.86 -5.82
CA VAL A 106 1.33 15.52 -5.43
C VAL A 106 2.52 14.71 -5.91
N LEU A 107 2.51 13.40 -5.68
CA LEU A 107 3.57 12.51 -6.12
C LEU A 107 3.76 12.55 -7.64
N CYS A 108 2.68 12.42 -8.43
CA CYS A 108 2.75 12.47 -9.89
C CYS A 108 3.25 13.83 -10.40
N ASP A 109 2.87 14.94 -9.76
CA ASP A 109 3.33 16.29 -10.13
C ASP A 109 4.82 16.47 -9.85
N VAL A 110 5.32 16.00 -8.70
CA VAL A 110 6.75 16.03 -8.37
C VAL A 110 7.53 15.10 -9.30
N MET A 111 7.07 13.86 -9.53
CA MET A 111 7.68 12.94 -10.49
C MET A 111 7.83 13.57 -11.87
N ARG A 112 6.76 14.20 -12.38
CA ARG A 112 6.77 14.91 -13.67
C ARG A 112 7.80 16.04 -13.70
N SER A 113 7.90 16.83 -12.62
CA SER A 113 8.84 17.97 -12.50
C SER A 113 10.29 17.51 -12.58
N HIS A 114 10.60 16.29 -12.11
CA HIS A 114 11.94 15.70 -12.14
C HIS A 114 12.16 14.70 -13.30
N GLY A 115 11.21 14.57 -14.23
CA GLY A 115 11.33 13.66 -15.37
C GLY A 115 11.24 12.17 -15.01
N VAL A 116 10.77 11.84 -13.82
CA VAL A 116 10.54 10.44 -13.38
C VAL A 116 9.15 10.02 -13.81
N LYS A 117 9.05 9.02 -14.69
CA LYS A 117 7.79 8.61 -15.35
C LYS A 117 7.48 7.12 -15.20
N LYS A 118 8.12 6.43 -14.25
CA LYS A 118 7.85 5.02 -13.96
C LYS A 118 7.25 4.89 -12.57
N ILE A 119 6.04 4.36 -12.48
CA ILE A 119 5.35 4.16 -11.21
C ILE A 119 4.66 2.80 -11.12
N VAL A 120 4.82 2.13 -10.00
CA VAL A 120 4.01 1.00 -9.58
C VAL A 120 3.07 1.48 -8.49
N PHE A 121 1.78 1.39 -8.71
CA PHE A 121 0.77 1.81 -7.74
C PHE A 121 0.14 0.61 -7.03
N SER A 122 0.13 0.65 -5.70
CA SER A 122 -0.59 -0.29 -4.86
C SER A 122 -2.09 0.00 -4.90
N SER A 123 -2.77 -0.60 -5.86
CA SER A 123 -4.23 -0.63 -5.91
C SER A 123 -4.78 -1.75 -5.01
N SER A 124 -6.02 -2.14 -5.18
CA SER A 124 -6.70 -3.11 -4.32
C SER A 124 -7.76 -3.87 -5.10
N ALA A 125 -7.99 -5.13 -4.74
CA ALA A 125 -9.12 -5.92 -5.25
C ALA A 125 -10.50 -5.29 -4.95
N THR A 126 -10.57 -4.35 -3.99
CA THR A 126 -11.80 -3.58 -3.73
C THR A 126 -12.32 -2.80 -4.94
N VAL A 127 -11.47 -2.57 -5.97
CA VAL A 127 -11.87 -1.92 -7.22
C VAL A 127 -12.76 -2.79 -8.11
N TYR A 128 -12.88 -4.08 -7.83
CA TYR A 128 -13.78 -4.96 -8.57
C TYR A 128 -15.25 -4.85 -8.10
N GLY A 129 -15.51 -4.21 -6.97
CA GLY A 129 -16.87 -4.05 -6.44
C GLY A 129 -17.58 -5.38 -6.14
N MET A 130 -18.92 -5.38 -6.25
CA MET A 130 -19.77 -6.54 -5.92
C MET A 130 -20.44 -7.16 -7.14
N ASN A 131 -20.34 -6.57 -8.32
CA ASN A 131 -21.11 -6.98 -9.50
C ASN A 131 -20.34 -7.93 -10.43
N ASN A 132 -19.05 -8.13 -10.18
CA ASN A 132 -18.21 -9.02 -10.97
C ASN A 132 -18.29 -10.46 -10.43
N VAL A 133 -18.17 -11.42 -11.32
CA VAL A 133 -18.20 -12.85 -11.00
C VAL A 133 -16.77 -13.40 -11.07
N SER A 134 -16.39 -14.23 -10.09
CA SER A 134 -15.10 -14.91 -10.07
C SER A 134 -14.97 -15.93 -11.23
N PRO A 135 -13.74 -16.11 -11.77
CA PRO A 135 -12.49 -15.45 -11.36
C PRO A 135 -12.42 -13.98 -11.81
N LEU A 136 -11.83 -13.12 -10.95
CA LEU A 136 -11.68 -11.69 -11.24
C LEU A 136 -10.44 -11.45 -12.10
N THR A 137 -10.65 -10.94 -13.32
CA THR A 137 -9.59 -10.60 -14.27
C THR A 137 -9.44 -9.09 -14.42
N GLU A 138 -8.31 -8.63 -14.93
CA GLU A 138 -7.96 -7.20 -14.97
C GLU A 138 -8.83 -6.37 -15.92
N ASP A 139 -9.47 -7.00 -16.90
CA ASP A 139 -10.36 -6.39 -17.91
C ASP A 139 -11.79 -6.14 -17.39
N LEU A 140 -12.12 -6.67 -16.22
CA LEU A 140 -13.45 -6.48 -15.63
C LEU A 140 -13.70 -5.01 -15.25
N PRO A 141 -14.96 -4.54 -15.36
CA PRO A 141 -15.31 -3.17 -15.00
C PRO A 141 -15.02 -2.88 -13.52
N THR A 142 -14.47 -1.70 -13.26
CA THR A 142 -14.13 -1.27 -11.90
C THR A 142 -15.27 -0.51 -11.24
N SER A 143 -15.49 -0.79 -9.97
CA SER A 143 -16.42 -0.08 -9.09
C SER A 143 -15.97 -0.26 -7.64
N ALA A 144 -16.63 0.40 -6.69
CA ALA A 144 -16.32 0.21 -5.29
C ALA A 144 -17.59 0.32 -4.43
N THR A 145 -17.52 -0.17 -3.19
CA THR A 145 -18.65 -0.15 -2.25
C THR A 145 -18.39 0.74 -1.02
N ASN A 146 -17.21 1.33 -0.94
CA ASN A 146 -16.80 2.15 0.20
C ASN A 146 -15.80 3.24 -0.23
N PRO A 147 -15.60 4.29 0.58
CA PRO A 147 -14.72 5.41 0.21
C PRO A 147 -13.26 4.99 -0.04
N TYR A 148 -12.70 4.06 0.73
CA TYR A 148 -11.36 3.55 0.46
C TYR A 148 -11.26 2.93 -0.94
N GLY A 149 -12.17 2.04 -1.29
CA GLY A 149 -12.23 1.44 -2.63
C GLY A 149 -12.36 2.49 -3.73
N TYR A 150 -13.22 3.50 -3.53
CA TYR A 150 -13.36 4.61 -4.48
C TYR A 150 -12.08 5.42 -4.62
N THR A 151 -11.27 5.63 -3.55
CA THR A 151 -9.97 6.29 -3.72
C THR A 151 -9.07 5.49 -4.68
N LYS A 152 -9.09 4.15 -4.60
CA LYS A 152 -8.28 3.30 -5.49
C LYS A 152 -8.79 3.34 -6.94
N VAL A 153 -10.11 3.25 -7.17
CA VAL A 153 -10.71 3.40 -8.51
C VAL A 153 -10.35 4.75 -9.14
N MET A 154 -10.46 5.84 -8.37
CA MET A 154 -10.15 7.19 -8.87
C MET A 154 -8.66 7.35 -9.19
N ILE A 155 -7.76 6.82 -8.34
CA ILE A 155 -6.33 6.89 -8.60
C ILE A 155 -5.93 6.04 -9.81
N GLU A 156 -6.52 4.84 -10.00
CA GLU A 156 -6.31 4.06 -11.21
C GLU A 156 -6.71 4.86 -12.46
N GLN A 157 -7.87 5.53 -12.43
CA GLN A 157 -8.31 6.38 -13.55
C GLN A 157 -7.35 7.55 -13.78
N ILE A 158 -6.95 8.27 -12.72
CA ILE A 158 -5.97 9.37 -12.82
C ILE A 158 -4.67 8.90 -13.48
N LEU A 159 -4.14 7.77 -13.04
CA LEU A 159 -2.89 7.23 -13.59
C LEU A 159 -3.04 6.78 -15.05
N GLN A 160 -4.18 6.21 -15.43
CA GLN A 160 -4.48 5.89 -16.84
C GLN A 160 -4.55 7.16 -17.71
N ASP A 161 -5.19 8.22 -17.23
CA ASP A 161 -5.27 9.50 -17.92
C ASP A 161 -3.89 10.16 -18.06
N VAL A 162 -3.03 10.05 -17.04
CA VAL A 162 -1.62 10.52 -17.09
C VAL A 162 -0.84 9.77 -18.16
N ALA A 163 -0.96 8.43 -18.22
CA ALA A 163 -0.29 7.62 -19.24
C ALA A 163 -0.84 7.90 -20.67
N PHE A 164 -2.13 8.19 -20.78
CA PHE A 164 -2.75 8.56 -22.07
C PHE A 164 -2.26 9.93 -22.56
N ALA A 165 -2.14 10.89 -21.65
CA ALA A 165 -1.69 12.25 -21.96
C ALA A 165 -0.19 12.32 -22.33
N ASP A 166 0.63 11.42 -21.78
CA ASP A 166 2.07 11.37 -22.02
C ASP A 166 2.53 9.91 -22.07
N SER A 167 2.78 9.41 -23.27
CA SER A 167 3.15 8.02 -23.56
C SER A 167 4.54 7.59 -23.02
N GLU A 168 5.33 8.50 -22.45
CA GLU A 168 6.57 8.16 -21.79
C GLU A 168 6.33 7.61 -20.35
N TRP A 169 5.14 7.80 -19.80
CA TRP A 169 4.79 7.18 -18.51
C TRP A 169 4.64 5.67 -18.65
N SER A 170 5.31 4.97 -17.73
CA SER A 170 5.18 3.52 -17.56
C SER A 170 4.54 3.26 -16.20
N ILE A 171 3.30 2.78 -16.21
CA ILE A 171 2.47 2.64 -15.01
C ILE A 171 2.04 1.19 -14.85
N ALA A 172 2.28 0.62 -13.67
CA ALA A 172 1.76 -0.68 -13.28
C ALA A 172 0.77 -0.51 -12.12
N LEU A 173 -0.44 -1.05 -12.26
CA LEU A 173 -1.50 -1.03 -11.26
C LEU A 173 -1.61 -2.42 -10.64
N LEU A 174 -1.21 -2.58 -9.36
CA LEU A 174 -1.24 -3.86 -8.67
C LEU A 174 -2.48 -3.94 -7.76
N ARG A 175 -3.46 -4.75 -8.16
CA ARG A 175 -4.72 -4.95 -7.41
C ARG A 175 -4.53 -6.04 -6.36
N TYR A 176 -4.01 -5.67 -5.20
CA TYR A 176 -3.81 -6.61 -4.09
C TYR A 176 -5.14 -7.13 -3.56
N PHE A 177 -5.23 -8.44 -3.36
CA PHE A 177 -6.27 -9.05 -2.54
C PHE A 177 -5.92 -8.90 -1.06
N ASN A 178 -5.78 -9.96 -0.28
CA ASN A 178 -5.45 -9.86 1.14
C ASN A 178 -4.04 -10.41 1.38
N PRO A 179 -3.00 -9.58 1.31
CA PRO A 179 -1.65 -10.06 1.57
C PRO A 179 -1.55 -10.53 3.03
N ILE A 180 -1.03 -11.73 3.21
CA ILE A 180 -0.79 -12.32 4.52
C ILE A 180 0.65 -12.83 4.61
N GLY A 181 1.16 -12.91 5.83
CA GLY A 181 2.47 -13.49 6.12
C GLY A 181 3.39 -12.54 6.85
N ALA A 182 4.53 -13.08 7.23
CA ALA A 182 5.64 -12.37 7.81
C ALA A 182 6.94 -12.87 7.18
N HIS A 183 8.00 -12.07 7.25
CA HIS A 183 9.30 -12.50 6.78
C HIS A 183 9.82 -13.67 7.61
N GLU A 184 10.50 -14.64 7.00
CA GLU A 184 11.03 -15.84 7.66
C GLU A 184 11.93 -15.56 8.86
N SER A 185 12.60 -14.40 8.88
CA SER A 185 13.41 -13.95 10.02
C SER A 185 12.58 -13.65 11.27
N GLY A 186 11.24 -13.50 11.16
CA GLY A 186 10.37 -13.05 12.24
C GLY A 186 10.52 -11.57 12.62
N LEU A 187 11.33 -10.78 11.91
CA LEU A 187 11.62 -9.39 12.26
C LEU A 187 10.60 -8.39 11.68
N ILE A 188 10.02 -8.67 10.50
CA ILE A 188 9.00 -7.83 9.87
C ILE A 188 7.75 -8.64 9.53
N GLY A 189 6.59 -8.00 9.60
CA GLY A 189 5.28 -8.59 9.34
C GLY A 189 4.18 -7.55 9.53
N GLU A 190 2.92 -7.96 9.54
CA GLU A 190 1.80 -7.06 9.80
C GLU A 190 1.70 -6.73 11.30
N ASP A 191 2.02 -5.49 11.66
CA ASP A 191 1.99 -4.98 13.04
C ASP A 191 1.14 -3.69 13.11
N PRO A 192 -0.21 -3.82 13.02
CA PRO A 192 -1.09 -2.66 12.97
C PRO A 192 -1.08 -1.88 14.29
N THR A 193 -1.17 -0.56 14.19
CA THR A 193 -1.45 0.31 15.34
C THR A 193 -2.95 0.27 15.65
N GLY A 194 -3.31 -0.20 16.85
CA GLY A 194 -4.72 -0.30 17.29
C GLY A 194 -5.39 -1.64 16.96
N ILE A 195 -6.71 -1.58 16.68
CA ILE A 195 -7.51 -2.78 16.38
C ILE A 195 -7.17 -3.28 14.97
N PRO A 196 -6.77 -4.55 14.80
CA PRO A 196 -6.51 -5.11 13.48
C PRO A 196 -7.73 -5.07 12.55
N ASN A 197 -7.48 -4.86 11.26
CA ASN A 197 -8.53 -4.92 10.24
C ASN A 197 -8.47 -6.22 9.41
N ASN A 198 -7.39 -6.98 9.52
CA ASN A 198 -7.19 -8.25 8.81
C ASN A 198 -7.26 -9.44 9.75
N LEU A 199 -7.58 -10.60 9.21
CA LEU A 199 -7.79 -11.84 9.98
C LEU A 199 -6.51 -12.34 10.66
N MET A 200 -5.36 -12.33 9.98
CA MET A 200 -4.11 -12.90 10.50
C MET A 200 -3.62 -12.25 11.81
N PRO A 201 -3.63 -10.92 11.97
CA PRO A 201 -3.33 -10.32 13.27
C PRO A 201 -4.24 -10.77 14.41
N TYR A 202 -5.52 -11.03 14.15
CA TYR A 202 -6.42 -11.62 15.17
C TYR A 202 -6.02 -13.05 15.52
N ILE A 203 -5.74 -13.89 14.52
CA ILE A 203 -5.30 -15.27 14.74
C ILE A 203 -4.02 -15.31 15.59
N THR A 204 -3.03 -14.49 15.23
CA THR A 204 -1.75 -14.44 15.94
C THR A 204 -1.91 -13.91 17.38
N GLN A 205 -2.78 -12.92 17.61
CA GLN A 205 -3.08 -12.42 18.96
C GLN A 205 -3.78 -13.46 19.83
N VAL A 206 -4.65 -14.30 19.26
CA VAL A 206 -5.22 -15.44 19.98
C VAL A 206 -4.15 -16.50 20.27
N ALA A 207 -3.31 -16.81 19.29
CA ALA A 207 -2.25 -17.82 19.45
C ALA A 207 -1.24 -17.48 20.56
N VAL A 208 -0.93 -16.18 20.74
CA VAL A 208 -0.04 -15.73 21.82
C VAL A 208 -0.78 -15.33 23.11
N GLY A 209 -2.08 -15.58 23.20
CA GLY A 209 -2.89 -15.34 24.40
C GLY A 209 -3.25 -13.88 24.70
N LYS A 210 -3.06 -12.97 23.73
CA LYS A 210 -3.50 -11.56 23.87
C LYS A 210 -5.03 -11.43 23.75
N LEU A 211 -5.64 -12.25 22.94
CA LEU A 211 -7.10 -12.37 22.80
C LEU A 211 -7.55 -13.77 23.23
N PRO A 212 -8.74 -13.89 23.87
CA PRO A 212 -9.21 -15.19 24.37
C PRO A 212 -9.72 -16.11 23.26
N ARG A 213 -10.21 -15.55 22.16
CA ARG A 213 -10.83 -16.30 21.05
C ARG A 213 -10.97 -15.44 19.79
N LEU A 214 -11.15 -16.11 18.66
CA LEU A 214 -11.66 -15.48 17.44
C LEU A 214 -13.19 -15.36 17.51
N SER A 215 -13.75 -14.35 16.84
CA SER A 215 -15.17 -14.20 16.62
C SER A 215 -15.50 -14.46 15.15
N VAL A 216 -16.51 -15.29 14.92
CA VAL A 216 -17.11 -15.51 13.59
C VAL A 216 -18.39 -14.68 13.52
N PHE A 217 -18.52 -13.84 12.49
CA PHE A 217 -19.63 -12.92 12.31
C PHE A 217 -20.54 -13.43 11.19
N GLY A 218 -21.59 -14.12 11.56
CA GLY A 218 -22.56 -14.72 10.64
C GLY A 218 -22.20 -16.12 10.17
N ASP A 219 -23.23 -16.89 9.83
CA ASP A 219 -23.20 -18.26 9.31
C ASP A 219 -24.30 -18.48 8.27
N ASP A 220 -24.78 -17.38 7.66
CA ASP A 220 -25.91 -17.32 6.74
C ASP A 220 -25.51 -16.95 5.29
N TYR A 221 -24.22 -17.05 4.97
CA TYR A 221 -23.74 -16.87 3.61
C TYR A 221 -24.14 -18.06 2.72
N ASP A 222 -24.35 -17.81 1.43
CA ASP A 222 -24.62 -18.84 0.42
C ASP A 222 -23.35 -19.62 0.07
N THR A 223 -22.85 -20.39 1.04
CA THR A 223 -21.64 -21.22 0.99
C THR A 223 -21.91 -22.56 1.68
N PRO A 224 -21.13 -23.62 1.40
CA PRO A 224 -21.38 -24.96 1.96
C PRO A 224 -21.42 -25.02 3.49
N ASP A 225 -20.73 -24.12 4.19
CA ASP A 225 -20.67 -24.06 5.65
C ASP A 225 -21.29 -22.78 6.25
N GLY A 226 -21.93 -21.95 5.40
CA GLY A 226 -22.55 -20.70 5.81
C GLY A 226 -21.58 -19.58 6.13
N THR A 227 -20.26 -19.77 5.99
CA THR A 227 -19.27 -18.73 6.26
C THR A 227 -18.86 -17.99 4.98
N GLY A 228 -18.29 -16.79 5.12
CA GLY A 228 -17.80 -16.02 3.99
C GLY A 228 -16.57 -16.67 3.34
N VAL A 229 -16.55 -16.70 2.01
CA VAL A 229 -15.37 -17.12 1.23
C VAL A 229 -14.39 -15.94 1.11
N ARG A 230 -13.11 -16.23 1.29
CA ARG A 230 -12.01 -15.27 1.12
C ARG A 230 -10.93 -15.88 0.22
N ASP A 231 -10.21 -15.01 -0.47
CA ASP A 231 -8.95 -15.28 -1.17
C ASP A 231 -7.77 -15.42 -0.20
#